data_0d55990388d606da47269cc755b9cd85
#
_entry.id   0d55990388d606da47269cc755b9cd85
#
_cell.length_a   1.000
_cell.length_b   1.000
_cell.length_c   1.000
_cell.angle_alpha   90.00
_cell.angle_beta   90.00
_cell.angle_gamma   90.00
#
_symmetry.space_group_name_H-M   'P 1'
#
loop_
_entity.id
_entity.type
_entity.pdbx_description
1 polymer ?
#
loop_
_entity_poly.entity_id
_entity_poly.type
_entity_poly.pdbx_seq_one_letter_code
_entity_poly.pdbx_strand_id
1 'polypeptide(L)'
;MNELYEAIELKIKSSGYPRKISGADVYNDICDQIEGKENGTYLLLSKFEEDVVFEYHITIQDENFNLGILTMWTPEGVFEVDFDAE
;
A
#
# COMPACT_ATOMS: atom_id res chain seq x y z
N MET A 1 11.19 6.74 14.87
CA MET A 1 9.94 6.27 14.24
C MET A 1 9.71 7.05 12.96
N ASN A 2 9.34 6.38 11.90
CA ASN A 2 9.16 7.02 10.62
C ASN A 2 7.72 7.52 10.47
N GLU A 3 7.57 8.82 10.25
CA GLU A 3 6.26 9.44 10.08
C GLU A 3 5.51 8.89 8.87
N LEU A 4 6.24 8.49 7.83
CA LEU A 4 5.64 7.89 6.65
C LEU A 4 4.95 6.57 6.98
N TYR A 5 5.59 5.74 7.79
CA TYR A 5 5.01 4.45 8.22
C TYR A 5 3.73 4.68 9.02
N GLU A 6 3.77 5.65 9.92
CA GLU A 6 2.60 5.99 10.74
C GLU A 6 1.46 6.53 9.89
N ALA A 7 1.77 7.34 8.89
CA ALA A 7 0.75 7.89 7.99
C ALA A 7 0.07 6.78 7.18
N ILE A 8 0.84 5.84 6.67
CA ILE A 8 0.29 4.70 5.93
C ILE A 8 -0.64 3.89 6.83
N GLU A 9 -0.18 3.57 8.02
CA GLU A 9 -0.95 2.77 8.98
C GLU A 9 -2.24 3.46 9.39
N LEU A 10 -2.19 4.76 9.65
CA LEU A 10 -3.36 5.53 10.02
C LEU A 10 -4.40 5.59 8.91
N LYS A 11 -3.95 5.78 7.67
CA LYS A 11 -4.87 5.83 6.53
C LYS A 11 -5.55 4.48 6.32
N ILE A 12 -4.81 3.38 6.47
CA ILE A 12 -5.40 2.05 6.36
C ILE A 12 -6.44 1.84 7.46
N LYS A 13 -6.10 2.22 8.69
CA LYS A 13 -7.02 2.13 9.82
C LYS A 13 -8.29 2.94 9.58
N SER A 14 -8.12 4.14 9.05
CA SER A 14 -9.24 5.06 8.81
C SER A 14 -10.18 4.56 7.71
N SER A 15 -9.72 3.67 6.86
CA SER A 15 -10.55 3.08 5.80
C SER A 15 -11.57 2.07 6.35
N GLY A 16 -11.40 1.66 7.61
CA GLY A 16 -12.23 0.63 8.22
C GLY A 16 -11.62 -0.76 8.19
N TYR A 17 -10.41 -0.88 7.70
CA TYR A 17 -9.71 -2.17 7.61
C TYR A 17 -9.67 -2.82 9.01
N PRO A 18 -10.21 -4.04 9.16
CA PRO A 18 -10.43 -4.61 10.49
C PRO A 18 -9.24 -5.30 11.13
N ARG A 19 -8.17 -5.47 10.38
CA ARG A 19 -7.01 -6.21 10.87
C ARG A 19 -5.85 -5.28 11.15
N LYS A 20 -4.88 -5.75 11.94
CA LYS A 20 -3.67 -4.97 12.19
C LYS A 20 -2.74 -5.08 11.00
N ILE A 21 -2.11 -3.96 10.67
CA ILE A 21 -1.09 -3.91 9.63
C ILE A 21 -0.06 -2.87 10.04
N SER A 22 1.21 -3.16 9.81
CA SER A 22 2.29 -2.22 10.06
C SER A 22 2.54 -1.39 8.82
N GLY A 23 2.60 -0.07 8.96
CA GLY A 23 2.97 0.81 7.85
C GLY A 23 4.35 0.50 7.31
N ALA A 24 5.27 0.07 8.19
CA ALA A 24 6.62 -0.33 7.77
C ALA A 24 6.58 -1.58 6.88
N ASP A 25 5.73 -2.55 7.22
CA ASP A 25 5.61 -3.77 6.42
C ASP A 25 5.09 -3.45 5.02
N VAL A 26 4.10 -2.57 4.92
CA VAL A 26 3.56 -2.13 3.63
C VAL A 26 4.62 -1.41 2.82
N TYR A 27 5.32 -0.48 3.44
CA TYR A 27 6.35 0.32 2.77
C TYR A 27 7.49 -0.58 2.25
N ASN A 28 7.96 -1.49 3.09
CA ASN A 28 9.06 -2.38 2.73
C ASN A 28 8.65 -3.34 1.61
N ASP A 29 7.41 -3.81 1.63
CA ASP A 29 6.90 -4.67 0.58
C ASP A 29 6.85 -3.93 -0.76
N ILE A 30 6.40 -2.68 -0.75
CA ILE A 30 6.39 -1.86 -1.96
C ILE A 30 7.81 -1.67 -2.49
N CYS A 31 8.74 -1.33 -1.61
CA CYS A 31 10.14 -1.13 -2.01
C CYS A 31 10.73 -2.38 -2.64
N ASP A 32 10.44 -3.56 -2.08
CA ASP A 32 10.92 -4.81 -2.63
C ASP A 32 10.34 -5.09 -4.01
N GLN A 33 9.07 -4.79 -4.20
CA GLN A 33 8.40 -5.06 -5.48
C GLN A 33 8.82 -4.13 -6.60
N ILE A 34 9.14 -2.89 -6.26
CA ILE A 34 9.52 -1.90 -7.29
C ILE A 34 11.00 -1.91 -7.62
N GLU A 35 11.79 -2.65 -6.88
CA GLU A 35 13.23 -2.72 -7.14
C GLU A 35 13.51 -3.18 -8.57
N GLY A 36 14.30 -2.41 -9.28
CA GLY A 36 14.67 -2.72 -10.66
C GLY A 36 13.64 -2.31 -11.70
N LYS A 37 12.52 -1.71 -11.30
CA LYS A 37 11.51 -1.26 -12.26
C LYS A 37 11.85 0.12 -12.79
N GLU A 38 11.49 0.33 -14.06
CA GLU A 38 11.67 1.63 -14.70
C GLU A 38 10.53 2.58 -14.35
N ASN A 39 10.70 3.85 -14.72
CA ASN A 39 9.63 4.84 -14.52
C ASN A 39 8.35 4.39 -15.21
N GLY A 40 7.22 4.65 -14.57
CA GLY A 40 5.92 4.27 -15.11
C GLY A 40 4.92 4.03 -14.01
N THR A 41 3.70 3.67 -14.41
CA THR A 41 2.62 3.34 -13.48
C THR A 41 2.43 1.83 -13.45
N TYR A 42 2.33 1.27 -12.26
CA TYR A 42 2.25 -0.17 -12.05
C TYR A 42 1.12 -0.53 -11.12
N LEU A 43 0.54 -1.69 -11.35
CA LEU A 43 -0.43 -2.30 -10.46
C LEU A 43 0.24 -3.53 -9.85
N LEU A 44 0.48 -3.48 -8.54
CA LEU A 44 1.21 -4.54 -7.84
C LEU A 44 0.30 -5.22 -6.82
N LEU A 45 0.45 -6.53 -6.70
CA LEU A 45 -0.34 -7.31 -5.75
C LEU A 45 0.57 -7.90 -4.69
N SER A 46 0.09 -7.92 -3.46
CA SER A 46 0.82 -8.54 -2.35
C SER A 46 -0.16 -9.30 -1.47
N LYS A 47 0.22 -10.50 -1.09
CA LYS A 47 -0.61 -11.34 -0.24
C LYS A 47 -0.05 -11.30 1.18
N PHE A 48 -0.67 -10.54 2.05
CA PHE A 48 -0.21 -10.40 3.43
C PHE A 48 -0.66 -11.54 4.33
N GLU A 49 -1.84 -12.09 4.06
CA GLU A 49 -2.36 -13.25 4.76
C GLU A 49 -3.00 -14.16 3.73
N GLU A 50 -3.34 -15.36 4.11
CA GLU A 50 -3.93 -16.32 3.18
C GLU A 50 -5.14 -15.78 2.45
N ASP A 51 -5.94 -14.99 3.14
CA ASP A 51 -7.20 -14.47 2.62
C ASP A 51 -7.19 -12.96 2.39
N VAL A 52 -6.03 -12.32 2.46
CA VAL A 52 -5.92 -10.86 2.29
C VAL A 52 -4.93 -10.54 1.19
N VAL A 53 -5.38 -9.80 0.19
CA VAL A 53 -4.55 -9.33 -0.91
C VAL A 53 -4.59 -7.81 -0.95
N PHE A 54 -3.41 -7.20 -0.97
CA PHE A 54 -3.27 -5.76 -1.15
C PHE A 54 -2.93 -5.47 -2.60
N GLU A 55 -3.57 -4.47 -3.16
CA GLU A 55 -3.36 -4.03 -4.53
C GLU A 55 -2.86 -2.60 -4.50
N TYR A 56 -1.63 -2.39 -4.98
CA TYR A 56 -1.00 -1.08 -4.96
C TYR A 56 -1.04 -0.44 -6.34
N HIS A 57 -1.51 0.79 -6.42
CA HIS A 57 -1.41 1.61 -7.62
C HIS A 57 -0.22 2.54 -7.42
N ILE A 58 0.89 2.21 -8.06
CA ILE A 58 2.19 2.87 -7.82
C ILE A 58 2.65 3.58 -9.09
N THR A 59 3.16 4.79 -8.93
CA THR A 59 3.85 5.51 -10.01
C THR A 59 5.31 5.65 -9.61
N ILE A 60 6.21 5.23 -10.48
CA ILE A 60 7.66 5.36 -10.26
C ILE A 60 8.17 6.48 -11.15
N GLN A 61 8.91 7.41 -10.57
CA GLN A 61 9.49 8.52 -11.30
C GLN A 61 10.82 8.93 -10.61
N ASP A 62 11.90 8.94 -11.41
CA ASP A 62 13.22 9.39 -10.95
C ASP A 62 13.68 8.73 -9.65
N GLU A 63 13.58 7.40 -9.60
CA GLU A 63 13.98 6.57 -8.47
C GLU A 63 13.11 6.74 -7.22
N ASN A 64 12.04 7.51 -7.32
CA ASN A 64 11.06 7.66 -6.25
C ASN A 64 9.75 6.99 -6.65
N PHE A 65 8.93 6.68 -5.68
CA PHE A 65 7.62 6.16 -6.00
C PHE A 65 6.53 6.93 -5.25
N ASN A 66 5.34 6.90 -5.81
CA ASN A 66 4.15 7.47 -5.19
C ASN A 66 3.07 6.40 -5.14
N LEU A 67 2.57 6.15 -3.94
CA LEU A 67 1.43 5.24 -3.75
C LEU A 67 0.16 6.09 -3.82
N GLY A 68 -0.60 5.94 -4.90
CA GLY A 68 -1.83 6.71 -5.08
C GLY A 68 -3.00 6.06 -4.39
N ILE A 69 -3.30 4.81 -4.75
CA ILE A 69 -4.43 4.08 -4.20
C ILE A 69 -3.98 2.72 -3.70
N LEU A 70 -4.52 2.34 -2.56
CA LEU A 70 -4.30 1.00 -1.99
C LEU A 70 -5.68 0.36 -1.82
N THR A 71 -5.88 -0.79 -2.44
CA THR A 71 -7.11 -1.56 -2.29
C THR A 71 -6.79 -2.83 -1.53
N MET A 72 -7.59 -3.11 -0.50
CA MET A 72 -7.38 -4.28 0.35
C MET A 72 -8.57 -5.21 0.21
N TRP A 73 -8.30 -6.40 -0.33
CA TRP A 73 -9.32 -7.42 -0.58
C TRP A 73 -9.30 -8.42 0.58
N THR A 74 -10.38 -8.49 1.34
CA THR A 74 -10.48 -9.37 2.51
C THR A 74 -11.82 -10.09 2.52
N PRO A 75 -11.95 -11.18 3.31
CA PRO A 75 -13.25 -11.83 3.49
C PRO A 75 -14.30 -10.93 4.15
N GLU A 76 -13.85 -9.93 4.92
CA GLU A 76 -14.75 -8.96 5.56
C GLU A 76 -15.27 -7.92 4.58
N GLY A 77 -14.61 -7.78 3.43
CA GLY A 77 -15.01 -6.80 2.43
C GLY A 77 -13.79 -6.23 1.71
N VAL A 78 -14.05 -5.22 0.89
CA VAL A 78 -13.02 -4.52 0.14
C VAL A 78 -12.87 -3.12 0.72
N PHE A 79 -11.64 -2.75 1.05
CA PHE A 79 -11.34 -1.44 1.62
C PHE A 79 -10.39 -0.71 0.68
N GLU A 80 -10.58 0.59 0.54
CA GLU A 80 -9.76 1.40 -0.36
C GLU A 80 -9.26 2.64 0.36
N VAL A 81 -7.99 2.96 0.14
CA VAL A 81 -7.37 4.17 0.66
C VAL A 81 -6.81 4.97 -0.51
N ASP A 82 -7.18 6.24 -0.59
CA ASP A 82 -6.63 7.16 -1.59
C ASP A 82 -5.61 8.06 -0.89
N PHE A 83 -4.34 7.81 -1.17
CA PHE A 83 -3.25 8.56 -0.54
C PHE A 83 -3.07 9.94 -1.16
N ASP A 84 -3.64 10.18 -2.32
CA ASP A 84 -3.59 11.50 -2.96
C ASP A 84 -4.73 12.39 -2.51
N ALA A 85 -5.76 11.83 -1.89
CA ALA A 85 -6.87 12.61 -1.35
C ALA A 85 -6.48 13.29 -0.04
N GLU A 86 -6.98 14.46 0.18
CA GLU A 86 -6.72 15.22 1.40
C GLU A 86 -7.92 15.24 2.34
#